data_4e9d1b8307c2763e8575939e50d022e1
#
_entry.id   4e9d1b8307c2763e8575939e50d022e1
#
_cell.length_a   1.000
_cell.length_b   1.000
_cell.length_c   1.000
_cell.angle_alpha   90.00
_cell.angle_beta   90.00
_cell.angle_gamma   90.00
#
_symmetry.space_group_name_H-M   'P 1'
#
loop_
_entity.id
_entity.type
_entity.pdbx_description
1 polymer ?
#
loop_
_entity_poly.entity_id
_entity_poly.type
_entity_poly.pdbx_seq_one_letter_code
_entity_poly.pdbx_strand_id
1 'polypeptide(L)'
;MRSTPHINPTAPIAPTILLPGDPLRAKFIAETYLEDARQFNAVRNMLGYTGTYRGTPVSVMGSGMGIPSISLYAHELIHEFGCTRLVRVGTCGALQPDVNLYDVVVAQAACSNSAFLDQYQIPGSYAPIGSFRLIEDVVRRAREADVPIHVGNILSSDTFYNANPTFNEAWQRMGVLAVEMESAGLYATAAHAVVEAVGIFTVSDSLVTGEATDAQARQTSFTTMMELALPLAQL
;
A
#
# COMPACT_ATOMS: atom_id res chain seq x y z
N MET A 1 -9.95 -22.34 12.05
CA MET A 1 -10.04 -21.26 11.03
C MET A 1 -9.75 -21.86 9.67
N ARG A 2 -10.36 -21.36 8.60
CA ARG A 2 -10.07 -21.80 7.23
C ARG A 2 -8.64 -21.39 6.86
N SER A 3 -7.92 -22.18 6.07
CA SER A 3 -6.60 -21.86 5.54
C SER A 3 -6.64 -21.80 4.02
N THR A 4 -5.75 -21.00 3.45
CA THR A 4 -5.48 -20.91 2.01
C THR A 4 -4.06 -21.40 1.72
N PRO A 5 -3.63 -21.49 0.45
CA PRO A 5 -2.25 -21.85 0.13
C PRO A 5 -1.19 -20.89 0.69
N HIS A 6 -1.56 -19.63 0.99
CA HIS A 6 -0.60 -18.58 1.37
C HIS A 6 -0.86 -17.98 2.75
N ILE A 7 -2.05 -18.19 3.33
CA ILE A 7 -2.42 -17.70 4.66
C ILE A 7 -3.01 -18.84 5.48
N ASN A 8 -2.36 -19.14 6.62
CA ASN A 8 -2.83 -20.15 7.57
C ASN A 8 -3.00 -19.49 8.95
N PRO A 9 -4.16 -18.84 9.21
CA PRO A 9 -4.31 -17.97 10.36
C PRO A 9 -4.43 -18.76 11.67
N THR A 10 -3.64 -18.34 12.67
CA THR A 10 -3.68 -18.84 14.06
C THR A 10 -4.48 -17.90 14.98
N ALA A 11 -4.91 -16.73 14.48
CA ALA A 11 -5.76 -15.76 15.15
C ALA A 11 -6.69 -15.10 14.13
N PRO A 12 -7.84 -14.50 14.55
CA PRO A 12 -8.76 -13.81 13.63
C PRO A 12 -8.10 -12.66 12.88
N ILE A 13 -8.42 -12.51 11.60
CA ILE A 13 -7.97 -11.38 10.78
C ILE A 13 -9.05 -10.31 10.82
N ALA A 14 -8.67 -9.05 11.06
CA ALA A 14 -9.59 -7.93 11.15
C ALA A 14 -10.14 -7.52 9.76
N PRO A 15 -11.33 -6.90 9.69
CA PRO A 15 -11.87 -6.37 8.44
C PRO A 15 -11.00 -5.32 7.77
N THR A 16 -10.26 -4.53 8.55
CA THR A 16 -9.25 -3.58 8.05
C THR A 16 -7.87 -4.18 8.20
N ILE A 17 -7.12 -4.19 7.09
CA ILE A 17 -5.76 -4.71 7.08
C ILE A 17 -4.79 -3.74 6.40
N LEU A 18 -3.63 -3.50 7.05
CA LEU A 18 -2.51 -2.76 6.48
C LEU A 18 -1.58 -3.73 5.74
N LEU A 19 -1.14 -3.32 4.57
CA LEU A 19 -0.33 -4.14 3.65
C LEU A 19 1.00 -3.45 3.30
N PRO A 20 2.02 -3.51 4.19
CA PRO A 20 3.39 -3.17 3.80
C PRO A 20 3.93 -4.25 2.85
N GLY A 21 4.86 -3.89 1.95
CA GLY A 21 5.53 -4.87 1.09
C GLY A 21 6.42 -5.83 1.88
N ASP A 22 7.16 -5.30 2.84
CA ASP A 22 8.13 -6.01 3.67
C ASP A 22 7.46 -6.66 4.89
N PRO A 23 7.60 -8.00 5.09
CA PRO A 23 7.07 -8.69 6.26
C PRO A 23 7.71 -8.25 7.58
N LEU A 24 8.97 -7.79 7.59
CA LEU A 24 9.59 -7.24 8.79
C LEU A 24 9.01 -5.88 9.15
N ARG A 25 8.59 -5.09 8.16
CA ARG A 25 7.82 -3.87 8.41
C ARG A 25 6.44 -4.19 9.00
N ALA A 26 5.78 -5.26 8.54
CA ALA A 26 4.53 -5.71 9.17
C ALA A 26 4.72 -6.05 10.64
N LYS A 27 5.81 -6.73 10.99
CA LYS A 27 6.19 -7.00 12.36
C LYS A 27 6.44 -5.72 13.16
N PHE A 28 7.24 -4.80 12.61
CA PHE A 28 7.54 -3.51 13.26
C PHE A 28 6.25 -2.70 13.53
N ILE A 29 5.34 -2.62 12.56
CA ILE A 29 4.06 -1.92 12.74
C ILE A 29 3.25 -2.56 13.86
N ALA A 30 3.16 -3.89 13.88
CA ALA A 30 2.42 -4.60 14.90
C ALA A 30 2.99 -4.36 16.31
N GLU A 31 4.30 -4.50 16.48
CA GLU A 31 4.98 -4.35 17.77
C GLU A 31 5.00 -2.89 18.27
N THR A 32 4.95 -1.91 17.36
CA THR A 32 5.05 -0.48 17.70
C THR A 32 3.68 0.16 17.96
N TYR A 33 2.66 -0.21 17.18
CA TYR A 33 1.40 0.54 17.15
C TYR A 33 0.18 -0.25 17.60
N LEU A 34 0.24 -1.60 17.63
CA LEU A 34 -0.93 -2.40 18.01
C LEU A 34 -0.86 -2.88 19.45
N GLU A 35 -1.98 -2.77 20.14
CA GLU A 35 -2.19 -3.36 21.45
C GLU A 35 -2.55 -4.84 21.26
N ASP A 36 -2.05 -5.72 22.17
CA ASP A 36 -2.27 -7.17 22.16
C ASP A 36 -1.95 -7.86 20.82
N ALA A 37 -0.92 -7.38 20.14
CA ALA A 37 -0.51 -7.89 18.84
C ALA A 37 -0.16 -9.38 18.88
N ARG A 38 -0.78 -10.16 17.98
CA ARG A 38 -0.55 -11.61 17.84
C ARG A 38 -0.24 -11.95 16.40
N GLN A 39 0.80 -12.74 16.18
CA GLN A 39 1.10 -13.24 14.86
C GLN A 39 0.03 -14.24 14.42
N PHE A 40 -0.61 -14.01 13.26
CA PHE A 40 -1.57 -14.94 12.70
C PHE A 40 -1.03 -15.75 11.51
N ASN A 41 -0.04 -15.24 10.79
CA ASN A 41 0.52 -15.93 9.62
C ASN A 41 2.05 -15.87 9.59
N ALA A 42 2.66 -16.97 9.09
CA ALA A 42 4.07 -17.06 8.76
C ALA A 42 4.34 -17.92 7.51
N VAL A 43 3.28 -18.28 6.77
CA VAL A 43 3.41 -19.06 5.52
C VAL A 43 4.29 -18.29 4.54
N ARG A 44 5.29 -18.96 3.95
CA ARG A 44 6.28 -18.36 3.03
C ARG A 44 7.04 -17.18 3.63
N ASN A 45 7.14 -17.11 4.96
CA ASN A 45 7.70 -16.01 5.74
C ASN A 45 6.96 -14.66 5.52
N MET A 46 5.74 -14.71 5.01
CA MET A 46 4.88 -13.54 4.89
C MET A 46 4.17 -13.30 6.22
N LEU A 47 4.84 -12.56 7.10
CA LEU A 47 4.40 -12.34 8.47
C LEU A 47 3.13 -11.49 8.50
N GLY A 48 2.14 -11.98 9.26
CA GLY A 48 0.88 -11.28 9.49
C GLY A 48 0.55 -11.23 10.98
N TYR A 49 0.06 -10.09 11.44
CA TYR A 49 -0.27 -9.80 12.83
C TYR A 49 -1.67 -9.20 12.94
N THR A 50 -2.34 -9.47 14.04
CA THR A 50 -3.62 -8.86 14.39
C THR A 50 -3.56 -8.35 15.81
N GLY A 51 -4.26 -7.25 16.09
CA GLY A 51 -4.34 -6.61 17.40
C GLY A 51 -5.39 -5.53 17.39
N THR A 52 -5.26 -4.54 18.28
CA THR A 52 -6.14 -3.38 18.31
C THR A 52 -5.35 -2.08 18.19
N TYR A 53 -5.95 -1.09 17.57
CA TYR A 53 -5.47 0.28 17.55
C TYR A 53 -6.57 1.19 18.11
N ARG A 54 -6.30 1.83 19.25
CA ARG A 54 -7.29 2.65 19.99
C ARG A 54 -8.63 1.90 20.18
N GLY A 55 -8.52 0.62 20.58
CA GLY A 55 -9.69 -0.24 20.84
C GLY A 55 -10.37 -0.83 19.60
N THR A 56 -9.93 -0.50 18.37
CA THR A 56 -10.49 -1.04 17.13
C THR A 56 -9.62 -2.16 16.58
N PRO A 57 -10.18 -3.34 16.23
CA PRO A 57 -9.42 -4.42 15.61
C PRO A 57 -8.80 -4.00 14.29
N VAL A 58 -7.52 -4.30 14.11
CA VAL A 58 -6.76 -4.07 12.88
C VAL A 58 -5.73 -5.17 12.69
N SER A 59 -5.52 -5.55 11.45
CA SER A 59 -4.45 -6.48 11.06
C SER A 59 -3.39 -5.79 10.23
N VAL A 60 -2.20 -6.36 10.21
CA VAL A 60 -1.11 -5.96 9.32
C VAL A 60 -0.40 -7.19 8.80
N MET A 61 -0.13 -7.26 7.50
CA MET A 61 0.58 -8.39 6.88
C MET A 61 1.45 -7.92 5.73
N GLY A 62 2.61 -8.54 5.57
CA GLY A 62 3.42 -8.34 4.38
C GLY A 62 2.67 -8.71 3.10
N SER A 63 2.85 -7.94 2.04
CA SER A 63 2.24 -8.22 0.72
C SER A 63 3.24 -8.67 -0.34
N GLY A 64 4.54 -8.63 -0.02
CA GLY A 64 5.60 -8.83 -1.01
C GLY A 64 5.76 -7.65 -1.95
N MET A 65 6.49 -7.85 -3.04
CA MET A 65 6.73 -6.85 -4.07
C MET A 65 6.01 -7.23 -5.37
N GLY A 66 5.45 -6.22 -6.02
CA GLY A 66 4.83 -6.32 -7.33
C GLY A 66 3.35 -6.68 -7.32
N ILE A 67 2.67 -6.30 -8.39
CA ILE A 67 1.24 -6.51 -8.60
C ILE A 67 0.83 -7.98 -8.39
N PRO A 68 1.53 -9.00 -8.92
CA PRO A 68 1.12 -10.40 -8.72
C PRO A 68 1.10 -10.82 -7.25
N SER A 69 2.07 -10.34 -6.45
CA SER A 69 2.15 -10.69 -5.04
C SER A 69 1.02 -10.05 -4.23
N ILE A 70 0.86 -8.73 -4.30
CA ILE A 70 -0.19 -8.06 -3.51
C ILE A 70 -1.59 -8.51 -3.90
N SER A 71 -1.83 -8.74 -5.20
CA SER A 71 -3.15 -9.17 -5.70
C SER A 71 -3.51 -10.57 -5.22
N LEU A 72 -2.55 -11.48 -5.11
CA LEU A 72 -2.73 -12.81 -4.55
C LEU A 72 -3.17 -12.73 -3.08
N TYR A 73 -2.43 -12.00 -2.24
CA TYR A 73 -2.76 -11.84 -0.83
C TYR A 73 -4.07 -11.07 -0.63
N ALA A 74 -4.30 -9.99 -1.40
CA ALA A 74 -5.55 -9.24 -1.34
C ALA A 74 -6.76 -10.12 -1.68
N HIS A 75 -6.66 -10.97 -2.72
CA HIS A 75 -7.71 -11.91 -3.09
C HIS A 75 -8.08 -12.85 -1.93
N GLU A 76 -7.08 -13.50 -1.32
CA GLU A 76 -7.31 -14.40 -0.20
C GLU A 76 -7.87 -13.67 1.03
N LEU A 77 -7.35 -12.50 1.37
CA LEU A 77 -7.81 -11.68 2.49
C LEU A 77 -9.28 -11.25 2.33
N ILE A 78 -9.68 -10.89 1.12
CA ILE A 78 -11.05 -10.47 0.84
C ILE A 78 -12.00 -11.67 0.83
N HIS A 79 -11.72 -12.67 0.02
CA HIS A 79 -12.70 -13.75 -0.27
C HIS A 79 -12.73 -14.83 0.81
N GLU A 80 -11.62 -15.08 1.50
CA GLU A 80 -11.53 -16.17 2.46
C GLU A 80 -11.56 -15.69 3.91
N PHE A 81 -11.12 -14.45 4.16
CA PHE A 81 -11.01 -13.91 5.53
C PHE A 81 -11.90 -12.68 5.78
N GLY A 82 -12.63 -12.21 4.76
CA GLY A 82 -13.64 -11.16 4.92
C GLY A 82 -13.06 -9.76 5.16
N CYS A 83 -11.84 -9.49 4.71
CA CYS A 83 -11.30 -8.13 4.74
C CYS A 83 -12.11 -7.23 3.78
N THR A 84 -12.58 -6.10 4.28
CA THR A 84 -13.37 -5.13 3.52
C THR A 84 -12.67 -3.82 3.28
N ARG A 85 -11.50 -3.61 3.93
CA ARG A 85 -10.69 -2.42 3.80
C ARG A 85 -9.20 -2.78 3.78
N LEU A 86 -8.55 -2.51 2.65
CA LEU A 86 -7.15 -2.82 2.43
C LEU A 86 -6.36 -1.52 2.30
N VAL A 87 -5.39 -1.31 3.19
CA VAL A 87 -4.59 -0.09 3.25
C VAL A 87 -3.14 -0.44 2.91
N ARG A 88 -2.71 -0.12 1.71
CA ARG A 88 -1.30 -0.24 1.32
C ARG A 88 -0.49 0.85 2.02
N VAL A 89 0.52 0.45 2.78
CA VAL A 89 1.49 1.35 3.41
C VAL A 89 2.89 0.98 2.93
N GLY A 90 3.52 1.88 2.19
CA GLY A 90 4.74 1.54 1.49
C GLY A 90 5.71 2.68 1.32
N THR A 91 6.70 2.45 0.48
CA THR A 91 7.63 3.46 -0.02
C THR A 91 7.42 3.69 -1.50
N CYS A 92 7.76 4.87 -1.98
CA CYS A 92 7.74 5.21 -3.39
C CYS A 92 8.97 6.06 -3.77
N GLY A 93 9.32 6.04 -5.04
CA GLY A 93 10.30 6.94 -5.62
C GLY A 93 9.62 8.17 -6.23
N ALA A 94 10.06 9.38 -5.87
CA ALA A 94 9.50 10.62 -6.42
C ALA A 94 9.82 10.77 -7.90
N LEU A 95 8.82 11.19 -8.68
CA LEU A 95 8.94 11.52 -10.11
C LEU A 95 8.80 13.02 -10.39
N GLN A 96 8.40 13.82 -9.40
CA GLN A 96 8.25 15.27 -9.54
C GLN A 96 9.26 16.02 -8.66
N PRO A 97 9.74 17.20 -9.10
CA PRO A 97 10.77 17.95 -8.38
C PRO A 97 10.30 18.57 -7.05
N ASP A 98 9.00 18.70 -6.85
CA ASP A 98 8.36 19.23 -5.65
C ASP A 98 7.92 18.13 -4.66
N VAL A 99 8.18 16.88 -4.97
CA VAL A 99 7.96 15.73 -4.09
C VAL A 99 9.29 15.30 -3.47
N ASN A 100 9.49 15.60 -2.20
CA ASN A 100 10.76 15.45 -1.50
C ASN A 100 10.86 14.14 -0.71
N LEU A 101 12.09 13.77 -0.30
CA LEU A 101 12.29 12.66 0.62
C LEU A 101 11.49 12.88 1.91
N TYR A 102 10.90 11.80 2.42
CA TYR A 102 10.02 11.74 3.59
C TYR A 102 8.64 12.38 3.41
N ASP A 103 8.34 13.04 2.29
CA ASP A 103 6.97 13.46 2.00
C ASP A 103 6.01 12.27 1.96
N VAL A 104 4.74 12.52 2.27
CA VAL A 104 3.69 11.50 2.18
C VAL A 104 2.93 11.68 0.87
N VAL A 105 2.83 10.60 0.11
CA VAL A 105 2.03 10.53 -1.13
C VAL A 105 0.82 9.62 -0.90
N VAL A 106 -0.37 10.13 -1.22
CA VAL A 106 -1.63 9.37 -1.23
C VAL A 106 -2.01 9.08 -2.67
N ALA A 107 -2.08 7.82 -3.03
CA ALA A 107 -2.41 7.40 -4.38
C ALA A 107 -3.91 7.54 -4.67
N GLN A 108 -4.29 8.64 -5.33
CA GLN A 108 -5.65 8.83 -5.81
C GLN A 108 -5.98 7.83 -6.92
N ALA A 109 -5.05 7.64 -7.84
CA ALA A 109 -5.13 6.65 -8.91
C ALA A 109 -3.73 6.07 -9.16
N ALA A 110 -3.68 4.88 -9.77
CA ALA A 110 -2.44 4.21 -10.09
C ALA A 110 -2.40 3.85 -11.58
N CYS A 111 -1.55 4.54 -12.32
CA CYS A 111 -1.15 4.12 -13.65
C CYS A 111 -0.39 2.79 -13.58
N SER A 112 -0.35 2.02 -14.66
CA SER A 112 0.41 0.77 -14.68
C SER A 112 0.97 0.47 -16.06
N ASN A 113 2.12 -0.21 -16.09
CA ASN A 113 2.69 -0.84 -17.26
C ASN A 113 2.50 -2.38 -17.24
N SER A 114 1.73 -2.90 -16.30
CA SER A 114 1.45 -4.32 -16.13
C SER A 114 0.29 -4.78 -17.01
N ALA A 115 0.36 -6.00 -17.53
CA ALA A 115 -0.74 -6.69 -18.20
C ALA A 115 -1.73 -7.32 -17.19
N PHE A 116 -1.57 -7.12 -15.89
CA PHE A 116 -2.40 -7.75 -14.86
C PHE A 116 -3.90 -7.50 -15.04
N LEU A 117 -4.28 -6.31 -15.53
CA LEU A 117 -5.68 -5.93 -15.73
C LEU A 117 -6.37 -6.68 -16.88
N ASP A 118 -5.62 -7.27 -17.81
CA ASP A 118 -6.15 -7.98 -18.98
C ASP A 118 -7.00 -9.20 -18.58
N GLN A 119 -6.71 -9.79 -17.40
CA GLN A 119 -7.50 -10.91 -16.87
C GLN A 119 -8.98 -10.58 -16.65
N TYR A 120 -9.32 -9.29 -16.43
CA TYR A 120 -10.70 -8.86 -16.23
C TYR A 120 -11.49 -8.69 -17.53
N GLN A 121 -10.85 -8.78 -18.70
CA GLN A 121 -11.44 -8.71 -20.04
C GLN A 121 -12.36 -7.49 -20.23
N ILE A 122 -11.98 -6.35 -19.68
CA ILE A 122 -12.75 -5.12 -19.78
C ILE A 122 -12.65 -4.59 -21.22
N PRO A 123 -13.78 -4.24 -21.90
CA PRO A 123 -13.73 -3.70 -23.26
C PRO A 123 -13.35 -2.22 -23.24
N GLY A 124 -12.09 -1.90 -22.92
CA GLY A 124 -11.57 -0.53 -22.77
C GLY A 124 -10.41 -0.47 -21.79
N SER A 125 -10.06 0.75 -21.35
CA SER A 125 -9.04 0.98 -20.33
C SER A 125 -9.67 1.21 -18.97
N TYR A 126 -9.32 0.41 -17.98
CA TYR A 126 -9.72 0.60 -16.60
C TYR A 126 -8.77 1.58 -15.90
N ALA A 127 -9.31 2.49 -15.11
CA ALA A 127 -8.52 3.39 -14.26
C ALA A 127 -8.52 2.86 -12.81
N PRO A 128 -7.44 2.26 -12.33
CA PRO A 128 -7.32 1.84 -10.93
C PRO A 128 -7.31 3.06 -10.01
N ILE A 129 -8.36 3.21 -9.19
CA ILE A 129 -8.52 4.36 -8.28
C ILE A 129 -8.67 3.88 -6.83
N GLY A 130 -8.13 4.67 -5.91
CA GLY A 130 -8.35 4.50 -4.48
C GLY A 130 -9.77 4.88 -4.06
N SER A 131 -10.24 4.31 -2.96
CA SER A 131 -11.56 4.61 -2.41
C SER A 131 -11.59 6.03 -1.86
N PHE A 132 -12.44 6.88 -2.44
CA PHE A 132 -12.51 8.32 -2.12
C PHE A 132 -12.71 8.57 -0.62
N ARG A 133 -13.59 7.81 0.04
CA ARG A 133 -13.86 7.93 1.48
C ARG A 133 -12.58 7.77 2.32
N LEU A 134 -11.71 6.83 1.96
CA LEU A 134 -10.44 6.61 2.65
C LEU A 134 -9.45 7.74 2.37
N ILE A 135 -9.36 8.19 1.11
CA ILE A 135 -8.50 9.32 0.70
C ILE A 135 -8.93 10.60 1.43
N GLU A 136 -10.24 10.89 1.46
CA GLU A 136 -10.80 12.07 2.12
C GLU A 136 -10.46 12.10 3.62
N ASP A 137 -10.58 10.95 4.32
CA ASP A 137 -10.22 10.86 5.74
C ASP A 137 -8.71 11.10 5.97
N VAL A 138 -7.85 10.52 5.13
CA VAL A 138 -6.40 10.77 5.19
C VAL A 138 -6.09 12.25 4.98
N VAL A 139 -6.69 12.88 3.96
CA VAL A 139 -6.51 14.32 3.66
C VAL A 139 -6.98 15.19 4.83
N ARG A 140 -8.13 14.88 5.40
CA ARG A 140 -8.66 15.60 6.58
C ARG A 140 -7.69 15.51 7.76
N ARG A 141 -7.21 14.30 8.09
CA ARG A 141 -6.27 14.08 9.20
C ARG A 141 -4.93 14.78 8.97
N ALA A 142 -4.42 14.73 7.75
CA ALA A 142 -3.19 15.42 7.39
C ALA A 142 -3.31 16.93 7.60
N ARG A 143 -4.45 17.53 7.20
CA ARG A 143 -4.74 18.97 7.45
C ARG A 143 -4.87 19.29 8.93
N GLU A 144 -5.56 18.44 9.71
CA GLU A 144 -5.71 18.62 11.17
C GLU A 144 -4.37 18.54 11.91
N ALA A 145 -3.43 17.73 11.41
CA ALA A 145 -2.10 17.56 11.98
C ALA A 145 -1.03 18.48 11.38
N ASP A 146 -1.40 19.36 10.45
CA ASP A 146 -0.49 20.21 9.67
C ASP A 146 0.64 19.44 8.98
N VAL A 147 0.30 18.24 8.47
CA VAL A 147 1.21 17.37 7.72
C VAL A 147 1.04 17.62 6.23
N PRO A 148 2.09 18.04 5.51
CA PRO A 148 2.04 18.18 4.06
C PRO A 148 1.93 16.81 3.41
N ILE A 149 0.97 16.68 2.45
CA ILE A 149 0.78 15.47 1.67
C ILE A 149 0.58 15.81 0.20
N HIS A 150 1.00 14.91 -0.68
CA HIS A 150 0.70 14.95 -2.11
C HIS A 150 -0.40 13.94 -2.42
N VAL A 151 -1.44 14.36 -3.16
CA VAL A 151 -2.55 13.47 -3.57
C VAL A 151 -2.64 13.51 -5.09
N GLY A 152 -2.52 12.37 -5.75
CA GLY A 152 -2.61 12.31 -7.21
C GLY A 152 -2.27 10.95 -7.80
N ASN A 153 -1.98 10.94 -9.10
CA ASN A 153 -1.59 9.75 -9.82
C ASN A 153 -0.19 9.29 -9.41
N ILE A 154 -0.06 7.98 -9.24
CA ILE A 154 1.22 7.30 -9.12
C ILE A 154 1.37 6.27 -10.24
N LEU A 155 2.55 5.69 -10.38
CA LEU A 155 2.81 4.56 -11.27
C LEU A 155 3.08 3.29 -10.46
N SER A 156 2.34 2.21 -10.76
CA SER A 156 2.71 0.86 -10.36
C SER A 156 3.46 0.19 -11.51
N SER A 157 4.77 0.02 -11.33
CA SER A 157 5.66 -0.54 -12.36
C SER A 157 6.01 -2.01 -12.08
N ASP A 158 5.96 -2.86 -13.10
CA ASP A 158 6.43 -4.25 -13.01
C ASP A 158 7.96 -4.36 -12.98
N THR A 159 8.67 -3.28 -13.34
CA THR A 159 10.13 -3.28 -13.39
C THR A 159 10.71 -2.21 -12.49
N PHE A 160 11.58 -2.62 -11.55
CA PHE A 160 12.36 -1.70 -10.72
C PHE A 160 13.57 -1.20 -11.49
N TYR A 161 14.31 -2.09 -12.15
CA TYR A 161 15.46 -1.77 -13.02
C TYR A 161 15.01 -1.74 -14.48
N ASN A 162 14.63 -0.55 -14.96
CA ASN A 162 14.13 -0.42 -16.32
C ASN A 162 15.28 -0.36 -17.34
N ALA A 163 15.18 -1.14 -18.43
CA ALA A 163 16.17 -1.13 -19.49
C ALA A 163 16.13 0.16 -20.34
N ASN A 164 15.00 0.86 -20.36
CA ASN A 164 14.90 2.16 -21.02
C ASN A 164 15.27 3.29 -20.03
N PRO A 165 16.40 4.01 -20.25
CA PRO A 165 16.85 5.04 -19.32
C PRO A 165 15.91 6.27 -19.26
N THR A 166 15.08 6.49 -20.27
CA THR A 166 14.13 7.62 -20.32
C THR A 166 12.69 7.21 -19.91
N PHE A 167 12.51 6.00 -19.38
CA PHE A 167 11.20 5.48 -19.02
C PHE A 167 10.41 6.41 -18.11
N ASN A 168 11.06 6.96 -17.10
CA ASN A 168 10.43 7.82 -16.10
C ASN A 168 10.01 9.19 -16.65
N GLU A 169 10.73 9.71 -17.64
CA GLU A 169 10.46 11.04 -18.22
C GLU A 169 9.05 11.14 -18.84
N ALA A 170 8.54 10.05 -19.41
CA ALA A 170 7.19 10.04 -19.97
C ALA A 170 6.13 10.22 -18.86
N TRP A 171 6.31 9.56 -17.73
CA TRP A 171 5.42 9.66 -16.57
C TRP A 171 5.53 11.02 -15.87
N GLN A 172 6.74 11.56 -15.77
CA GLN A 172 7.00 12.91 -15.25
C GLN A 172 6.23 13.97 -16.04
N ARG A 173 6.30 13.92 -17.38
CA ARG A 173 5.56 14.85 -18.27
C ARG A 173 4.05 14.78 -18.12
N MET A 174 3.51 13.65 -17.65
CA MET A 174 2.09 13.46 -17.35
C MET A 174 1.69 13.86 -15.94
N GLY A 175 2.63 14.40 -15.14
CA GLY A 175 2.36 14.81 -13.77
C GLY A 175 2.18 13.66 -12.78
N VAL A 176 2.68 12.46 -13.11
CA VAL A 176 2.66 11.32 -12.17
C VAL A 176 3.62 11.63 -11.03
N LEU A 177 3.13 11.56 -9.77
CA LEU A 177 3.85 12.02 -8.59
C LEU A 177 5.02 11.11 -8.20
N ALA A 178 4.77 9.81 -8.23
CA ALA A 178 5.73 8.82 -7.72
C ALA A 178 5.55 7.46 -8.38
N VAL A 179 6.53 6.58 -8.22
CA VAL A 179 6.50 5.19 -8.68
C VAL A 179 6.61 4.22 -7.50
N GLU A 180 5.82 3.16 -7.54
CA GLU A 180 5.87 1.98 -6.68
C GLU A 180 5.51 0.74 -7.52
N MET A 181 5.12 -0.38 -6.94
CA MET A 181 4.97 -1.63 -7.71
C MET A 181 3.64 -2.37 -7.48
N GLU A 182 2.66 -1.85 -6.72
CA GLU A 182 1.54 -2.66 -6.22
C GLU A 182 0.14 -2.05 -6.35
N SER A 183 0.00 -0.74 -6.23
CA SER A 183 -1.31 -0.08 -6.04
C SER A 183 -2.32 -0.35 -7.14
N ALA A 184 -1.89 -0.40 -8.40
CA ALA A 184 -2.80 -0.68 -9.52
C ALA A 184 -3.45 -2.06 -9.39
N GLY A 185 -2.67 -3.07 -9.00
CA GLY A 185 -3.18 -4.42 -8.76
C GLY A 185 -4.10 -4.49 -7.54
N LEU A 186 -3.74 -3.82 -6.45
CA LEU A 186 -4.57 -3.74 -5.25
C LEU A 186 -5.92 -3.08 -5.55
N TYR A 187 -5.92 -1.93 -6.22
CA TYR A 187 -7.14 -1.19 -6.55
C TYR A 187 -8.07 -1.99 -7.48
N ALA A 188 -7.50 -2.64 -8.49
CA ALA A 188 -8.29 -3.48 -9.39
C ALA A 188 -8.89 -4.70 -8.67
N THR A 189 -8.10 -5.36 -7.81
CA THR A 189 -8.58 -6.51 -7.03
C THR A 189 -9.68 -6.10 -6.05
N ALA A 190 -9.51 -4.99 -5.35
CA ALA A 190 -10.51 -4.45 -4.42
C ALA A 190 -11.79 -4.01 -5.14
N ALA A 191 -11.67 -3.29 -6.26
CA ALA A 191 -12.81 -2.86 -7.06
C ALA A 191 -13.62 -4.04 -7.60
N HIS A 192 -12.96 -5.08 -8.11
CA HIS A 192 -13.64 -6.30 -8.59
C HIS A 192 -14.41 -7.01 -7.48
N ALA A 193 -13.91 -6.95 -6.24
CA ALA A 193 -14.55 -7.53 -5.06
C ALA A 193 -15.51 -6.58 -4.33
N VAL A 194 -15.66 -5.33 -4.80
CA VAL A 194 -16.52 -4.28 -4.20
C VAL A 194 -16.12 -3.98 -2.74
N VAL A 195 -14.82 -3.89 -2.47
CA VAL A 195 -14.25 -3.51 -1.17
C VAL A 195 -13.37 -2.26 -1.29
N GLU A 196 -13.05 -1.64 -0.16
CA GLU A 196 -12.28 -0.40 -0.13
C GLU A 196 -10.76 -0.65 -0.16
N ALA A 197 -10.04 0.20 -0.88
CA ALA A 197 -8.58 0.22 -0.86
C ALA A 197 -8.00 1.63 -1.00
N VAL A 198 -6.85 1.88 -0.38
CA VAL A 198 -6.04 3.09 -0.54
C VAL A 198 -4.56 2.76 -0.41
N GLY A 199 -3.71 3.47 -1.14
CA GLY A 199 -2.25 3.45 -1.00
C GLY A 199 -1.75 4.75 -0.39
N ILE A 200 -0.92 4.63 0.65
CA ILE A 200 -0.26 5.74 1.35
C ILE A 200 1.22 5.41 1.39
N PHE A 201 2.05 6.34 0.99
CA PHE A 201 3.48 6.10 0.80
C PHE A 201 4.32 7.18 1.44
N THR A 202 5.48 6.80 1.95
CA THR A 202 6.56 7.74 2.23
C THR A 202 7.57 7.70 1.09
N VAL A 203 7.99 8.87 0.64
CA VAL A 203 9.02 9.01 -0.40
C VAL A 203 10.37 8.57 0.16
N SER A 204 10.94 7.51 -0.40
CA SER A 204 12.22 6.93 0.02
C SER A 204 13.39 7.30 -0.87
N ASP A 205 13.12 7.70 -2.08
CA ASP A 205 14.11 8.09 -3.08
C ASP A 205 13.51 9.05 -4.11
N SER A 206 14.36 9.84 -4.73
CA SER A 206 13.98 10.76 -5.81
C SER A 206 14.65 10.34 -7.11
N LEU A 207 13.84 10.00 -8.10
CA LEU A 207 14.32 9.71 -9.47
C LEU A 207 14.61 10.99 -10.27
N VAL A 208 14.39 12.15 -9.63
CA VAL A 208 14.73 13.47 -10.20
C VAL A 208 16.10 13.93 -9.72
N THR A 209 16.38 13.83 -8.40
CA THR A 209 17.65 14.30 -7.81
C THR A 209 18.69 13.19 -7.62
N GLY A 210 18.26 11.92 -7.63
CA GLY A 210 19.11 10.77 -7.33
C GLY A 210 19.36 10.54 -5.83
N GLU A 211 18.72 11.31 -4.95
CA GLU A 211 18.81 11.13 -3.50
C GLU A 211 17.99 9.91 -3.04
N ALA A 212 18.45 9.23 -1.99
CA ALA A 212 17.76 8.07 -1.43
C ALA A 212 18.01 7.93 0.07
N THR A 213 17.00 7.37 0.77
CA THR A 213 17.14 6.95 2.17
C THR A 213 17.79 5.56 2.25
N ASP A 214 18.40 5.24 3.38
CA ASP A 214 18.95 3.90 3.62
C ASP A 214 17.86 2.85 3.90
N ALA A 215 18.25 1.56 3.89
CA ALA A 215 17.32 0.45 4.08
C ALA A 215 16.71 0.43 5.50
N GLN A 216 17.44 0.89 6.52
CA GLN A 216 16.97 0.93 7.90
C GLN A 216 15.92 2.04 8.07
N ALA A 217 16.13 3.22 7.49
CA ALA A 217 15.15 4.29 7.49
C ALA A 217 13.85 3.85 6.83
N ARG A 218 13.92 3.13 5.71
CA ARG A 218 12.74 2.55 5.02
C ARG A 218 11.94 1.59 5.89
N GLN A 219 12.57 0.92 6.85
CA GLN A 219 11.91 -0.06 7.72
C GLN A 219 11.23 0.59 8.93
N THR A 220 11.85 1.61 9.54
CA THR A 220 11.51 2.06 10.90
C THR A 220 11.16 3.55 11.04
N SER A 221 11.45 4.40 10.05
CA SER A 221 11.39 5.86 10.23
C SER A 221 10.15 6.54 9.63
N PHE A 222 9.21 5.79 9.04
CA PHE A 222 8.06 6.37 8.35
C PHE A 222 6.82 6.45 9.25
N THR A 223 6.97 7.12 10.41
CA THR A 223 5.93 7.23 11.43
C THR A 223 4.73 8.06 10.98
N THR A 224 4.96 9.18 10.29
CA THR A 224 3.91 10.08 9.80
C THR A 224 2.89 9.34 8.90
N MET A 225 3.37 8.51 7.97
CA MET A 225 2.50 7.67 7.14
C MET A 225 1.62 6.75 8.00
N MET A 226 2.18 6.16 9.06
CA MET A 226 1.45 5.24 9.93
C MET A 226 0.40 5.96 10.78
N GLU A 227 0.69 7.18 11.23
CA GLU A 227 -0.26 8.02 11.97
C GLU A 227 -1.47 8.42 11.12
N LEU A 228 -1.30 8.52 9.80
CA LEU A 228 -2.39 8.75 8.86
C LEU A 228 -3.14 7.47 8.47
N ALA A 229 -2.45 6.33 8.38
CA ALA A 229 -3.01 5.07 7.89
C ALA A 229 -3.80 4.29 8.97
N LEU A 230 -3.26 4.16 10.19
CA LEU A 230 -3.86 3.36 11.26
C LEU A 230 -5.28 3.81 11.65
N PRO A 231 -5.59 5.12 11.73
CA PRO A 231 -6.94 5.57 12.06
C PRO A 231 -8.01 5.16 11.05
N LEU A 232 -7.65 4.76 9.82
CA LEU A 232 -8.59 4.22 8.84
C LEU A 232 -9.30 2.96 9.35
N ALA A 233 -8.74 2.25 10.32
CA ALA A 233 -9.39 1.11 10.97
C ALA A 233 -10.68 1.50 11.69
N GLN A 234 -10.83 2.78 12.07
CA GLN A 234 -11.98 3.30 12.84
C GLN A 234 -13.16 3.76 11.95
N LEU A 235 -13.02 3.77 10.60
CA LEU A 235 -14.09 4.08 9.66
C LEU A 235 -15.02 2.89 9.46
#